data_1bbbcfcbb98dececc5228d60d75c9442
#
_entry.id   1bbbcfcbb98dececc5228d60d75c9442
#
_cell.length_a   1.000
_cell.length_b   1.000
_cell.length_c   1.000
_cell.angle_alpha   90.00
_cell.angle_beta   90.00
_cell.angle_gamma   90.00
#
_symmetry.space_group_name_H-M   'P 1'
#
loop_
_entity.id
_entity.type
_entity.pdbx_description
1 polymer ?
#
loop_
_entity_poly.entity_id
_entity_poly.type
_entity_poly.pdbx_seq_one_letter_code
_entity_poly.pdbx_strand_id
1 'polypeptide(L)'
;GGSKALAAALNEILENHRAERVMWKKKENEISCIYTNLSHDIRTPLTSLDGYFQLLSESEDKEKNKRYISVIKGRIKALSDMLEELFMFTKLENKTYNIKLYKCDMSEIVRETLFSYFDEWEKKAIVPELKLTEEKLYFYGNEQMMHRILQNIIKNVLEHGEKKVEICLNSIKNEIRLTIQNEVTK
;
A
#
# COMPACT_ATOMS: atom_id res chain seq x y z
N GLY A 1 -22.59 -5.33 52.42
CA GLY A 1 -21.57 -4.81 51.49
C GLY A 1 -21.16 -5.76 50.38
N GLY A 2 -20.98 -7.06 50.64
CA GLY A 2 -20.40 -8.00 49.67
C GLY A 2 -21.21 -8.27 48.39
N SER A 3 -22.54 -8.32 48.49
CA SER A 3 -23.42 -8.56 47.32
C SER A 3 -23.37 -7.44 46.28
N LYS A 4 -23.27 -6.17 46.70
CA LYS A 4 -23.15 -5.03 45.77
C LYS A 4 -21.77 -5.02 45.08
N ALA A 5 -20.71 -5.37 45.77
CA ALA A 5 -19.36 -5.46 45.20
C ALA A 5 -19.28 -6.61 44.19
N LEU A 6 -19.90 -7.78 44.47
CA LEU A 6 -19.98 -8.90 43.55
C LEU A 6 -20.76 -8.56 42.29
N ALA A 7 -21.91 -7.87 42.43
CA ALA A 7 -22.71 -7.44 41.29
C ALA A 7 -21.97 -6.43 40.41
N ALA A 8 -21.22 -5.51 41.01
CA ALA A 8 -20.40 -4.55 40.27
C ALA A 8 -19.28 -5.25 39.48
N ALA A 9 -18.55 -6.18 40.11
CA ALA A 9 -17.51 -6.97 39.46
C ALA A 9 -18.07 -7.84 38.31
N LEU A 10 -19.26 -8.43 38.49
CA LEU A 10 -19.92 -9.23 37.47
C LEU A 10 -20.34 -8.37 36.26
N ASN A 11 -20.88 -7.17 36.53
CA ASN A 11 -21.23 -6.22 35.46
C ASN A 11 -19.99 -5.73 34.70
N GLU A 12 -18.88 -5.45 35.36
CA GLU A 12 -17.64 -5.09 34.73
C GLU A 12 -17.09 -6.19 33.80
N ILE A 13 -17.14 -7.46 34.26
CA ILE A 13 -16.76 -8.60 33.43
C ILE A 13 -17.68 -8.72 32.20
N LEU A 14 -18.99 -8.58 32.38
CA LEU A 14 -19.97 -8.64 31.29
C LEU A 14 -19.76 -7.51 30.26
N GLU A 15 -19.49 -6.30 30.70
CA GLU A 15 -19.21 -5.17 29.82
C GLU A 15 -17.92 -5.38 29.05
N ASN A 16 -16.85 -5.86 29.69
CA ASN A 16 -15.58 -6.19 29.04
C ASN A 16 -15.78 -7.28 27.97
N HIS A 17 -16.50 -8.35 28.29
CA HIS A 17 -16.83 -9.41 27.32
C HIS A 17 -17.67 -8.90 26.15
N ARG A 18 -18.62 -7.98 26.41
CA ARG A 18 -19.39 -7.36 25.33
C ARG A 18 -18.50 -6.52 24.42
N ALA A 19 -17.61 -5.69 24.98
CA ALA A 19 -16.67 -4.88 24.25
C ALA A 19 -15.72 -5.75 23.38
N GLU A 20 -15.19 -6.83 23.97
CA GLU A 20 -14.36 -7.78 23.24
C GLU A 20 -15.12 -8.42 22.06
N ARG A 21 -16.35 -8.90 22.28
CA ARG A 21 -17.18 -9.49 21.20
C ARG A 21 -17.45 -8.50 20.07
N VAL A 22 -17.72 -7.23 20.39
CA VAL A 22 -17.92 -6.18 19.37
C VAL A 22 -16.63 -5.96 18.57
N MET A 23 -15.48 -5.89 19.24
CA MET A 23 -14.19 -5.78 18.57
C MET A 23 -13.89 -6.98 17.67
N TRP A 24 -14.12 -8.20 18.15
CA TRP A 24 -13.94 -9.42 17.36
C TRP A 24 -14.81 -9.42 16.11
N LYS A 25 -16.10 -9.09 16.25
CA LYS A 25 -17.03 -9.03 15.12
C LYS A 25 -16.66 -7.96 14.10
N LYS A 26 -16.15 -6.81 14.58
CA LYS A 26 -15.63 -5.76 13.70
C LYS A 26 -14.43 -6.25 12.91
N LYS A 27 -13.48 -6.90 13.57
CA LYS A 27 -12.29 -7.46 12.94
C LYS A 27 -12.62 -8.57 11.93
N GLU A 28 -13.56 -9.45 12.24
CA GLU A 28 -14.06 -10.49 11.34
C GLU A 28 -14.67 -9.89 10.07
N ASN A 29 -15.48 -8.82 10.22
CA ASN A 29 -16.07 -8.11 9.10
C ASN A 29 -15.00 -7.40 8.23
N GLU A 30 -14.00 -6.78 8.85
CA GLU A 30 -12.88 -6.15 8.15
C GLU A 30 -12.10 -7.18 7.30
N ILE A 31 -11.78 -8.32 7.88
CA ILE A 31 -11.10 -9.43 7.19
C ILE A 31 -11.98 -9.96 6.04
N SER A 32 -13.27 -10.18 6.26
CA SER A 32 -14.20 -10.63 5.22
C SER A 32 -14.30 -9.64 4.05
N CYS A 33 -14.31 -8.34 4.36
CA CYS A 33 -14.31 -7.29 3.35
C CYS A 33 -13.02 -7.30 2.52
N ILE A 34 -11.86 -7.47 3.15
CA ILE A 34 -10.57 -7.58 2.47
C ILE A 34 -10.55 -8.76 1.51
N TYR A 35 -10.98 -9.95 1.96
CA TYR A 35 -11.03 -11.15 1.11
C TYR A 35 -11.98 -10.99 -0.07
N THR A 36 -13.13 -10.34 0.13
CA THR A 36 -14.11 -10.10 -0.93
C THR A 36 -13.55 -9.15 -1.99
N ASN A 37 -12.95 -8.04 -1.56
CA ASN A 37 -12.33 -7.07 -2.46
C ASN A 37 -11.15 -7.69 -3.22
N LEU A 38 -10.28 -8.39 -2.52
CA LEU A 38 -9.14 -9.08 -3.11
C LEU A 38 -9.58 -10.12 -4.16
N SER A 39 -10.63 -10.89 -3.88
CA SER A 39 -11.17 -11.87 -4.83
C SER A 39 -11.69 -11.21 -6.11
N HIS A 40 -12.32 -10.03 -5.99
CA HIS A 40 -12.75 -9.24 -7.13
C HIS A 40 -11.56 -8.70 -7.92
N ASP A 41 -10.57 -8.14 -7.23
CA ASP A 41 -9.39 -7.50 -7.83
C ASP A 41 -8.45 -8.52 -8.52
N ILE A 42 -8.40 -9.77 -8.02
CA ILE A 42 -7.71 -10.89 -8.67
C ILE A 42 -8.47 -11.38 -9.91
N ARG A 43 -9.81 -11.43 -9.87
CA ARG A 43 -10.63 -11.91 -10.98
C ARG A 43 -10.44 -11.08 -12.24
N THR A 44 -10.37 -9.76 -12.11
CA THR A 44 -10.25 -8.82 -13.24
C THR A 44 -9.01 -9.09 -14.10
N PRO A 45 -7.77 -9.11 -13.56
CA PRO A 45 -6.59 -9.43 -14.35
C PRO A 45 -6.57 -10.88 -14.86
N LEU A 46 -7.14 -11.85 -14.11
CA LEU A 46 -7.25 -13.24 -14.57
C LEU A 46 -8.15 -13.37 -15.81
N THR A 47 -9.33 -12.74 -15.81
CA THR A 47 -10.24 -12.74 -16.97
C THR A 47 -9.57 -12.08 -18.18
N SER A 48 -8.82 -10.97 -17.93
CA SER A 48 -8.06 -10.31 -18.98
C SER A 48 -6.95 -11.22 -19.54
N LEU A 49 -6.23 -11.95 -18.68
CA LEU A 49 -5.21 -12.93 -19.11
C LEU A 49 -5.80 -14.00 -20.03
N ASP A 50 -6.90 -14.62 -19.62
CA ASP A 50 -7.58 -15.65 -20.40
C ASP A 50 -7.96 -15.13 -21.79
N GLY A 51 -8.58 -13.95 -21.87
CA GLY A 51 -8.94 -13.33 -23.14
C GLY A 51 -7.73 -13.04 -24.04
N TYR A 52 -6.61 -12.54 -23.49
CA TYR A 52 -5.41 -12.30 -24.29
C TYR A 52 -4.67 -13.57 -24.69
N PHE A 53 -4.76 -14.66 -23.91
CA PHE A 53 -4.26 -15.96 -24.31
C PHE A 53 -5.05 -16.55 -25.47
N GLN A 54 -6.38 -16.41 -25.47
CA GLN A 54 -7.22 -16.82 -26.62
C GLN A 54 -6.85 -16.05 -27.87
N LEU A 55 -6.77 -14.71 -27.78
CA LEU A 55 -6.35 -13.87 -28.91
C LEU A 55 -4.95 -14.23 -29.44
N LEU A 56 -4.03 -14.58 -28.54
CA LEU A 56 -2.68 -15.00 -28.91
C LEU A 56 -2.68 -16.35 -29.64
N SER A 57 -3.54 -17.30 -29.22
CA SER A 57 -3.64 -18.63 -29.83
C SER A 57 -4.28 -18.59 -31.22
N GLU A 58 -5.12 -17.61 -31.51
CA GLU A 58 -5.83 -17.44 -32.78
C GLU A 58 -5.10 -16.52 -33.77
N SER A 59 -4.07 -15.79 -33.32
CA SER A 59 -3.40 -14.78 -34.12
C SER A 59 -2.10 -15.27 -34.74
N GLU A 60 -1.98 -15.14 -36.05
CA GLU A 60 -0.74 -15.36 -36.82
C GLU A 60 0.11 -14.09 -36.99
N ASP A 61 -0.42 -12.92 -36.59
CA ASP A 61 0.24 -11.63 -36.73
C ASP A 61 1.29 -11.41 -35.63
N LYS A 62 2.56 -11.39 -36.01
CA LYS A 62 3.68 -11.23 -35.09
C LYS A 62 3.65 -9.93 -34.28
N GLU A 63 3.19 -8.81 -34.85
CA GLU A 63 3.15 -7.53 -34.14
C GLU A 63 2.00 -7.50 -33.12
N LYS A 64 0.83 -8.04 -33.46
CA LYS A 64 -0.26 -8.22 -32.52
C LYS A 64 0.16 -9.16 -31.38
N ASN A 65 0.85 -10.24 -31.69
CA ASN A 65 1.33 -11.20 -30.70
C ASN A 65 2.30 -10.55 -29.69
N LYS A 66 3.24 -9.72 -30.15
CA LYS A 66 4.10 -8.94 -29.23
C LYS A 66 3.30 -8.07 -28.28
N ARG A 67 2.26 -7.39 -28.81
CA ARG A 67 1.38 -6.55 -28.00
C ARG A 67 0.60 -7.37 -26.97
N TYR A 68 0.02 -8.51 -27.37
CA TYR A 68 -0.70 -9.40 -26.47
C TYR A 68 0.21 -9.92 -25.34
N ILE A 69 1.42 -10.38 -25.69
CA ILE A 69 2.42 -10.83 -24.71
C ILE A 69 2.78 -9.70 -23.73
N SER A 70 2.92 -8.47 -24.21
CA SER A 70 3.19 -7.32 -23.33
C SER A 70 2.07 -7.08 -22.32
N VAL A 71 0.80 -7.18 -22.77
CA VAL A 71 -0.35 -7.03 -21.87
C VAL A 71 -0.40 -8.19 -20.86
N ILE A 72 -0.19 -9.42 -21.30
CA ILE A 72 -0.14 -10.61 -20.45
C ILE A 72 0.91 -10.44 -19.35
N LYS A 73 2.13 -10.02 -19.71
CA LYS A 73 3.22 -9.75 -18.74
C LYS A 73 2.80 -8.70 -17.72
N GLY A 74 2.15 -7.61 -18.15
CA GLY A 74 1.65 -6.56 -17.27
C GLY A 74 0.60 -7.09 -16.28
N ARG A 75 -0.32 -7.97 -16.72
CA ARG A 75 -1.33 -8.59 -15.86
C ARG A 75 -0.74 -9.57 -14.85
N ILE A 76 0.26 -10.35 -15.25
CA ILE A 76 1.00 -11.24 -14.35
C ILE A 76 1.72 -10.43 -13.27
N LYS A 77 2.38 -9.33 -13.66
CA LYS A 77 3.04 -8.44 -12.69
C LYS A 77 2.03 -7.87 -11.68
N ALA A 78 0.89 -7.36 -12.15
CA ALA A 78 -0.15 -6.83 -11.27
C ALA A 78 -0.66 -7.88 -10.26
N LEU A 79 -0.87 -9.14 -10.69
CA LEU A 79 -1.23 -10.25 -9.81
C LEU A 79 -0.14 -10.56 -8.79
N SER A 80 1.13 -10.54 -9.20
CA SER A 80 2.26 -10.75 -8.29
C SER A 80 2.34 -9.66 -7.23
N ASP A 81 2.15 -8.40 -7.63
CA ASP A 81 2.14 -7.26 -6.73
C ASP A 81 1.01 -7.39 -5.68
N MET A 82 -0.21 -7.79 -6.09
CA MET A 82 -1.34 -8.03 -5.18
C MET A 82 -1.07 -9.16 -4.19
N LEU A 83 -0.46 -10.27 -4.64
CA LEU A 83 -0.09 -11.38 -3.77
C LEU A 83 0.97 -10.97 -2.73
N GLU A 84 1.94 -10.14 -3.13
CA GLU A 84 2.91 -9.58 -2.19
C GLU A 84 2.25 -8.66 -1.15
N GLU A 85 1.27 -7.85 -1.56
CA GLU A 85 0.51 -7.00 -0.63
C GLU A 85 -0.27 -7.84 0.38
N LEU A 86 -0.95 -8.88 -0.08
CA LEU A 86 -1.65 -9.81 0.80
C LEU A 86 -0.70 -10.51 1.77
N PHE A 87 0.44 -10.98 1.29
CA PHE A 87 1.44 -11.63 2.11
C PHE A 87 2.01 -10.69 3.18
N MET A 88 2.26 -9.43 2.82
CA MET A 88 2.70 -8.43 3.78
C MET A 88 1.61 -8.11 4.81
N PHE A 89 0.35 -7.96 4.37
CA PHE A 89 -0.79 -7.76 5.25
C PHE A 89 -0.89 -8.90 6.29
N THR A 90 -0.84 -10.16 5.84
CA THR A 90 -0.90 -11.33 6.73
C THR A 90 0.27 -11.39 7.71
N LYS A 91 1.47 -10.97 7.28
CA LYS A 91 2.63 -10.85 8.17
C LYS A 91 2.46 -9.78 9.24
N LEU A 92 1.92 -8.62 8.89
CA LEU A 92 1.70 -7.51 9.82
C LEU A 92 0.57 -7.83 10.83
N GLU A 93 -0.48 -8.53 10.39
CA GLU A 93 -1.55 -9.02 11.29
C GLU A 93 -1.03 -10.07 12.28
N ASN A 94 -0.01 -10.83 11.90
CA ASN A 94 0.59 -11.83 12.78
C ASN A 94 1.56 -11.16 13.76
N LYS A 95 1.15 -11.00 15.02
CA LYS A 95 1.94 -10.38 16.10
C LYS A 95 3.29 -11.05 16.35
N THR A 96 3.54 -12.22 15.79
CA THR A 96 4.83 -12.93 15.89
C THR A 96 5.85 -12.44 14.85
N TYR A 97 5.42 -11.62 13.88
CA TYR A 97 6.33 -11.08 12.88
C TYR A 97 7.24 -10.00 13.48
N ASN A 98 8.50 -10.35 13.66
CA ASN A 98 9.50 -9.45 14.22
C ASN A 98 10.15 -8.61 13.10
N ILE A 99 9.77 -7.35 12.98
CA ILE A 99 10.38 -6.41 12.05
C ILE A 99 11.73 -5.97 12.63
N LYS A 100 12.82 -6.33 11.95
CA LYS A 100 14.14 -5.79 12.31
C LYS A 100 14.25 -4.34 11.92
N LEU A 101 14.57 -3.50 12.91
CA LEU A 101 14.73 -2.07 12.73
C LEU A 101 16.23 -1.72 12.68
N TYR A 102 16.62 -0.91 11.72
CA TYR A 102 17.98 -0.41 11.54
C TYR A 102 17.97 1.12 11.46
N LYS A 103 19.16 1.71 11.62
CA LYS A 103 19.33 3.14 11.36
C LYS A 103 19.29 3.37 9.84
N CYS A 104 18.25 4.02 9.35
CA CYS A 104 18.00 4.32 7.94
C CYS A 104 18.07 5.82 7.68
N ASP A 105 18.46 6.23 6.47
CA ASP A 105 18.46 7.62 6.00
C ASP A 105 17.19 7.90 5.19
N MET A 106 16.24 8.64 5.77
CA MET A 106 14.98 8.99 5.12
C MET A 106 15.18 9.85 3.88
N SER A 107 16.21 10.71 3.88
CA SER A 107 16.51 11.57 2.75
C SER A 107 16.95 10.78 1.52
N GLU A 108 17.74 9.72 1.72
CA GLU A 108 18.17 8.80 0.67
C GLU A 108 17.00 7.97 0.15
N ILE A 109 16.23 7.34 1.04
CA ILE A 109 15.05 6.53 0.71
C ILE A 109 14.05 7.33 -0.15
N VAL A 110 13.76 8.59 0.23
CA VAL A 110 12.84 9.44 -0.53
C VAL A 110 13.39 9.74 -1.92
N ARG A 111 14.67 10.14 -2.03
CA ARG A 111 15.30 10.45 -3.32
C ARG A 111 15.32 9.24 -4.26
N GLU A 112 15.76 8.09 -3.77
CA GLU A 112 15.82 6.85 -4.57
C GLU A 112 14.42 6.43 -5.05
N THR A 113 13.43 6.49 -4.14
CA THR A 113 12.06 6.14 -4.51
C THR A 113 11.51 7.10 -5.56
N LEU A 114 11.67 8.42 -5.39
CA LEU A 114 11.21 9.40 -6.37
C LEU A 114 11.90 9.22 -7.72
N PHE A 115 13.20 8.95 -7.71
CA PHE A 115 13.97 8.72 -8.93
C PHE A 115 13.51 7.45 -9.67
N SER A 116 13.15 6.40 -8.94
CA SER A 116 12.65 5.16 -9.55
C SER A 116 11.33 5.32 -10.33
N TYR A 117 10.59 6.40 -10.09
CA TYR A 117 9.34 6.74 -10.79
C TYR A 117 9.52 7.86 -11.84
N PHE A 118 10.76 8.22 -12.19
CA PHE A 118 11.03 9.32 -13.13
C PHE A 118 10.28 9.17 -14.46
N ASP A 119 10.36 7.99 -15.06
CA ASP A 119 9.70 7.68 -16.34
C ASP A 119 8.16 7.77 -16.24
N GLU A 120 7.59 7.38 -15.09
CA GLU A 120 6.15 7.44 -14.84
C GLU A 120 5.67 8.89 -14.70
N TRP A 121 6.44 9.73 -14.02
CA TRP A 121 6.17 11.17 -13.94
C TRP A 121 6.18 11.81 -15.32
N GLU A 122 7.19 11.52 -16.14
CA GLU A 122 7.32 12.03 -17.49
C GLU A 122 6.17 11.59 -18.39
N LYS A 123 5.81 10.29 -18.39
CA LYS A 123 4.67 9.74 -19.16
C LYS A 123 3.34 10.42 -18.81
N LYS A 124 3.16 10.82 -17.57
CA LYS A 124 1.96 11.51 -17.08
C LYS A 124 2.02 13.03 -17.27
N ALA A 125 3.14 13.57 -17.76
CA ALA A 125 3.42 14.99 -17.83
C ALA A 125 3.23 15.73 -16.49
N ILE A 126 3.58 15.05 -15.38
CA ILE A 126 3.59 15.58 -14.03
C ILE A 126 5.02 15.97 -13.69
N VAL A 127 5.24 17.21 -13.27
CA VAL A 127 6.52 17.69 -12.76
C VAL A 127 6.34 17.99 -11.27
N PRO A 128 6.75 17.07 -10.37
CA PRO A 128 6.61 17.30 -8.94
C PRO A 128 7.52 18.43 -8.47
N GLU A 129 6.99 19.34 -7.68
CA GLU A 129 7.77 20.36 -6.96
C GLU A 129 8.41 19.70 -5.74
N LEU A 130 9.76 19.60 -5.74
CA LEU A 130 10.50 18.92 -4.70
C LEU A 130 11.16 19.93 -3.74
N LYS A 131 10.73 19.91 -2.48
CA LYS A 131 11.31 20.69 -1.36
C LYS A 131 11.98 19.74 -0.38
N LEU A 132 13.09 19.15 -0.81
CA LEU A 132 13.82 18.16 -0.03
C LEU A 132 15.01 18.79 0.65
N THR A 133 15.15 18.54 1.96
CA THR A 133 16.35 18.97 2.70
C THR A 133 17.61 18.29 2.16
N GLU A 134 18.75 18.99 2.21
CA GLU A 134 20.05 18.42 1.90
C GLU A 134 20.64 17.62 3.07
N GLU A 135 20.12 17.82 4.28
CA GLU A 135 20.56 17.11 5.47
C GLU A 135 20.15 15.65 5.45
N LYS A 136 21.00 14.80 6.01
CA LYS A 136 20.67 13.40 6.26
C LYS A 136 19.75 13.28 7.45
N LEU A 137 18.56 12.72 7.22
CA LEU A 137 17.54 12.54 8.25
C LEU A 137 17.47 11.07 8.66
N TYR A 138 18.05 10.74 9.80
CA TYR A 138 18.11 9.36 10.28
C TYR A 138 16.93 9.01 11.18
N PHE A 139 16.41 7.79 10.97
CA PHE A 139 15.40 7.17 11.85
C PHE A 139 15.71 5.69 12.06
N TYR A 140 15.09 5.09 13.06
CA TYR A 140 15.13 3.63 13.25
C TYR A 140 13.91 3.00 12.62
N GLY A 141 14.11 2.20 11.57
CA GLY A 141 13.05 1.61 10.79
C GLY A 141 13.51 0.45 9.93
N ASN A 142 12.64 0.01 9.04
CA ASN A 142 12.96 -0.96 8.00
C ASN A 142 12.90 -0.24 6.64
N GLU A 143 14.03 -0.16 5.97
CA GLU A 143 14.23 0.56 4.72
C GLU A 143 13.30 0.03 3.61
N GLN A 144 13.22 -1.29 3.44
CA GLN A 144 12.36 -1.91 2.42
C GLN A 144 10.87 -1.60 2.64
N MET A 145 10.41 -1.62 3.90
CA MET A 145 9.04 -1.24 4.22
C MET A 145 8.78 0.25 3.94
N MET A 146 9.77 1.11 4.23
CA MET A 146 9.64 2.54 3.96
C MET A 146 9.58 2.82 2.46
N HIS A 147 10.45 2.20 1.65
CA HIS A 147 10.34 2.26 0.19
C HIS A 147 8.95 1.84 -0.29
N ARG A 148 8.40 0.74 0.23
CA ARG A 148 7.08 0.24 -0.15
C ARG A 148 5.96 1.22 0.22
N ILE A 149 6.02 1.84 1.40
CA ILE A 149 5.06 2.88 1.82
C ILE A 149 5.10 4.04 0.81
N LEU A 150 6.29 4.54 0.50
CA LEU A 150 6.47 5.64 -0.44
C LEU A 150 6.01 5.28 -1.84
N GLN A 151 6.33 4.10 -2.33
CA GLN A 151 5.88 3.60 -3.63
C GLN A 151 4.35 3.56 -3.72
N ASN A 152 3.67 3.09 -2.68
CA ASN A 152 2.20 3.08 -2.63
C ASN A 152 1.61 4.49 -2.66
N ILE A 153 2.21 5.43 -1.93
CA ILE A 153 1.77 6.83 -1.93
C ILE A 153 2.00 7.46 -3.32
N ILE A 154 3.17 7.25 -3.93
CA ILE A 154 3.50 7.78 -5.26
C ILE A 154 2.58 7.19 -6.33
N LYS A 155 2.34 5.87 -6.31
CA LYS A 155 1.36 5.23 -7.23
C LYS A 155 -0.02 5.87 -7.10
N ASN A 156 -0.49 6.08 -5.87
CA ASN A 156 -1.77 6.72 -5.60
C ASN A 156 -1.83 8.17 -6.15
N VAL A 157 -0.75 8.92 -5.98
CA VAL A 157 -0.62 10.27 -6.56
C VAL A 157 -0.61 10.22 -8.10
N LEU A 158 0.09 9.25 -8.70
CA LEU A 158 0.13 9.07 -10.15
C LEU A 158 -1.22 8.63 -10.74
N GLU A 159 -2.01 7.85 -10.00
CA GLU A 159 -3.32 7.35 -10.46
C GLU A 159 -4.43 8.39 -10.32
N HIS A 160 -4.42 9.15 -9.23
CA HIS A 160 -5.52 10.04 -8.84
C HIS A 160 -5.12 11.52 -8.79
N GLY A 161 -3.82 11.83 -8.86
CA GLY A 161 -3.32 13.20 -8.82
C GLY A 161 -3.43 13.88 -10.18
N GLU A 162 -3.63 15.20 -10.15
CA GLU A 162 -3.52 16.06 -11.30
C GLU A 162 -2.08 16.59 -11.47
N LYS A 163 -1.92 17.55 -12.40
CA LYS A 163 -0.61 18.04 -12.84
C LYS A 163 0.27 18.65 -11.75
N LYS A 164 -0.31 19.05 -10.62
CA LYS A 164 0.40 19.73 -9.54
C LYS A 164 0.60 18.79 -8.36
N VAL A 165 1.85 18.42 -8.13
CA VAL A 165 2.27 17.59 -7.00
C VAL A 165 3.40 18.30 -6.27
N GLU A 166 3.29 18.44 -4.96
CA GLU A 166 4.34 19.00 -4.11
C GLU A 166 4.81 17.94 -3.11
N ILE A 167 6.12 17.74 -3.02
CA ILE A 167 6.75 16.78 -2.10
C ILE A 167 7.77 17.52 -1.25
N CYS A 168 7.50 17.56 0.05
CA CYS A 168 8.32 18.29 1.02
C CYS A 168 8.86 17.32 2.08
N LEU A 169 10.19 17.27 2.27
CA LEU A 169 10.85 16.54 3.33
C LEU A 169 11.68 17.50 4.17
N ASN A 170 11.37 17.57 5.45
CA ASN A 170 12.08 18.43 6.40
C ASN A 170 12.15 17.81 7.80
N SER A 171 12.94 18.44 8.68
CA SER A 171 12.98 18.14 10.11
C SER A 171 12.40 19.32 10.91
N ILE A 172 11.41 19.05 11.74
CA ILE A 172 10.77 20.04 12.59
C ILE A 172 10.78 19.54 14.04
N LYS A 173 11.43 20.25 14.95
CA LYS A 173 11.49 19.90 16.38
C LYS A 173 11.89 18.43 16.63
N ASN A 174 12.93 17.96 15.93
CA ASN A 174 13.45 16.59 16.03
C ASN A 174 12.52 15.49 15.46
N GLU A 175 11.50 15.87 14.70
CA GLU A 175 10.62 14.96 13.95
C GLU A 175 10.90 15.08 12.47
N ILE A 176 11.00 13.94 11.78
CA ILE A 176 11.08 13.90 10.31
C ILE A 176 9.66 14.01 9.77
N ARG A 177 9.42 15.00 8.91
CA ARG A 177 8.12 15.21 8.27
C ARG A 177 8.27 15.12 6.78
N LEU A 178 7.58 14.13 6.21
CA LEU A 178 7.35 14.02 4.77
C LEU A 178 5.90 14.41 4.47
N THR A 179 5.73 15.36 3.57
CA THR A 179 4.42 15.83 3.10
C THR A 179 4.34 15.64 1.59
N ILE A 180 3.30 15.00 1.12
CA ILE A 180 3.00 14.83 -0.29
C ILE A 180 1.60 15.39 -0.54
N GLN A 181 1.49 16.40 -1.38
CA GLN A 181 0.24 17.08 -1.73
C GLN A 181 0.00 16.97 -3.22
N ASN A 182 -1.21 16.69 -3.61
CA ASN A 182 -1.66 16.69 -4.99
C ASN A 182 -3.01 17.39 -5.11
N GLU A 183 -3.21 18.11 -6.22
CA GLU A 183 -4.53 18.64 -6.57
C GLU A 183 -5.40 17.50 -7.11
N VAL A 184 -6.65 17.44 -6.68
CA VAL A 184 -7.65 16.47 -7.15
C VAL A 184 -8.87 17.28 -7.65
N THR A 185 -9.26 17.10 -8.89
CA THR A 185 -10.54 17.63 -9.38
C THR A 185 -11.70 16.89 -8.71
N LYS A 186 -12.67 17.67 -8.27
CA LYS A 186 -13.94 17.16 -7.73
C LYS A 186 -14.85 16.64 -8.82
#